data_8ab70f9eb2fd38d9bf3344919d09b089
#
_entry.id   8ab70f9eb2fd38d9bf3344919d09b089
#
_cell.length_a   1.000
_cell.length_b   1.000
_cell.length_c   1.000
_cell.angle_alpha   90.00
_cell.angle_beta   90.00
_cell.angle_gamma   90.00
#
_symmetry.space_group_name_H-M   'P 1'
#
loop_
_entity.id
_entity.type
_entity.pdbx_description
1 polymer ?
#
loop_
_entity_poly.entity_id
_entity_poly.type
_entity_poly.pdbx_seq_one_letter_code
_entity_poly.pdbx_strand_id
1 'polypeptide(L)'
;MFNFKRLFRRHFNFLLGLLSMALVILLAACTQPTATAPEAPDDAAAAGGGATPTEFRIGYQVIPNAEVLTKNLGLMEEKYPDVDIQWLSFDSGRDVNTAMVSGGIDVGLVGSVPASTGIAQKLPYQVYIIHDIIGDNEALAVTSASGITTMADLPGKKIAVPFGSTTHFSLLSALDQEGINPTDVQILDMQPQDMLAAWQRGDIDGGFVWHPTLSKMMEADGNILITAKQLAETGIITADLGVVNTDFAAQYPDFLTDYVAAIDAAVAFYREDPTAASEAISEEIGLSPEESLVVMDELIWLSAEEQASADYLGTPDAPGAMAQVLKDSAEFMVEQGAIPSAPELTAYKDAMFNKAVADAKS
;
A
#
# COMPACT_ATOMS: atom_id res chain seq x y z
N MET A 1 -32.87 6.75 -46.84
CA MET A 1 -33.58 5.50 -47.06
C MET A 1 -32.74 4.61 -47.96
N PHE A 2 -31.75 3.89 -47.40
CA PHE A 2 -30.98 2.91 -48.16
C PHE A 2 -30.82 1.67 -47.28
N ASN A 3 -31.19 0.54 -47.86
CA ASN A 3 -31.52 -0.74 -47.23
C ASN A 3 -30.26 -1.59 -47.02
N PHE A 4 -29.81 -1.79 -45.78
CA PHE A 4 -28.57 -2.52 -45.41
C PHE A 4 -28.88 -3.93 -44.87
N LYS A 5 -29.74 -4.70 -45.55
CA LYS A 5 -30.16 -6.06 -45.17
C LYS A 5 -29.87 -7.16 -46.18
N ARG A 6 -28.76 -7.10 -46.95
CA ARG A 6 -28.54 -8.15 -47.99
C ARG A 6 -27.10 -8.67 -48.13
N LEU A 7 -26.21 -8.50 -47.11
CA LEU A 7 -24.82 -8.99 -47.28
C LEU A 7 -24.34 -9.99 -46.18
N PHE A 8 -25.20 -10.51 -45.34
CA PHE A 8 -24.78 -11.41 -44.22
C PHE A 8 -25.31 -12.84 -44.34
N ARG A 9 -25.66 -13.33 -45.55
CA ARG A 9 -26.28 -14.66 -45.70
C ARG A 9 -25.53 -15.63 -46.65
N ARG A 10 -24.24 -15.42 -46.93
CA ARG A 10 -23.52 -16.25 -47.93
C ARG A 10 -22.25 -16.92 -47.47
N HIS A 11 -21.83 -16.82 -46.19
CA HIS A 11 -20.60 -17.46 -45.67
C HIS A 11 -20.82 -18.43 -44.48
N PHE A 12 -22.07 -18.82 -44.18
CA PHE A 12 -22.33 -19.73 -43.06
C PHE A 12 -22.52 -21.20 -43.44
N ASN A 13 -22.46 -21.57 -44.73
CA ASN A 13 -22.70 -22.95 -45.19
C ASN A 13 -21.49 -23.69 -45.74
N PHE A 14 -20.24 -23.28 -45.41
CA PHE A 14 -19.03 -23.97 -45.90
C PHE A 14 -18.15 -24.59 -44.82
N LEU A 15 -18.56 -24.59 -43.54
CA LEU A 15 -17.77 -25.13 -42.43
C LEU A 15 -18.44 -26.31 -41.68
N LEU A 16 -19.45 -26.95 -42.23
CA LEU A 16 -20.12 -28.11 -41.61
C LEU A 16 -19.89 -29.42 -42.35
N GLY A 17 -18.86 -29.55 -43.18
CA GLY A 17 -18.63 -30.68 -44.08
C GLY A 17 -17.36 -31.52 -43.82
N LEU A 18 -16.61 -31.34 -42.74
CA LEU A 18 -15.31 -32.01 -42.54
C LEU A 18 -15.10 -32.57 -41.12
N LEU A 19 -16.14 -33.05 -40.46
CA LEU A 19 -15.98 -33.71 -39.14
C LEU A 19 -16.83 -34.98 -39.03
N SER A 20 -16.76 -35.87 -40.03
CA SER A 20 -17.45 -37.16 -39.98
C SER A 20 -16.66 -38.21 -40.72
N MET A 21 -15.41 -38.52 -40.30
CA MET A 21 -14.72 -39.72 -40.74
C MET A 21 -13.45 -39.96 -39.96
N ALA A 22 -13.53 -40.56 -38.79
CA ALA A 22 -12.49 -41.34 -38.13
C ALA A 22 -12.97 -41.84 -36.76
N LEU A 23 -13.88 -42.79 -36.69
CA LEU A 23 -14.15 -43.58 -35.47
C LEU A 23 -14.55 -45.00 -35.88
N VAL A 24 -13.58 -45.81 -36.20
CA VAL A 24 -13.66 -47.29 -36.09
C VAL A 24 -12.23 -47.84 -36.15
N ILE A 25 -11.97 -48.88 -35.32
CA ILE A 25 -10.75 -49.74 -35.20
C ILE A 25 -9.80 -49.23 -34.10
N LEU A 26 -9.53 -49.89 -32.98
CA LEU A 26 -9.36 -51.32 -32.62
C LEU A 26 -9.46 -51.51 -31.10
N LEU A 27 -10.31 -52.41 -30.64
CA LEU A 27 -10.17 -53.12 -29.38
C LEU A 27 -9.15 -54.26 -29.58
N ALA A 28 -7.97 -54.08 -29.02
CA ALA A 28 -7.03 -55.19 -28.80
C ALA A 28 -6.61 -55.20 -27.34
N ALA A 29 -7.07 -56.15 -26.62
CA ALA A 29 -6.66 -56.48 -25.29
C ALA A 29 -5.19 -56.88 -25.28
N CYS A 30 -4.34 -56.16 -24.53
CA CYS A 30 -3.06 -56.66 -24.04
C CYS A 30 -3.00 -56.46 -22.53
N THR A 31 -3.04 -57.58 -21.84
CA THR A 31 -2.67 -57.72 -20.43
C THR A 31 -1.21 -57.31 -20.26
N GLN A 32 -0.97 -56.24 -19.54
CA GLN A 32 0.37 -55.89 -19.05
C GLN A 32 0.46 -56.11 -17.54
N PRO A 33 1.61 -56.56 -17.03
CA PRO A 33 1.81 -56.83 -15.61
C PRO A 33 1.83 -55.55 -14.82
N THR A 34 1.22 -55.56 -13.66
CA THR A 34 1.27 -54.51 -12.64
C THR A 34 2.72 -54.17 -12.31
N ALA A 35 3.23 -53.07 -12.87
CA ALA A 35 4.40 -52.39 -12.34
C ALA A 35 3.94 -51.56 -11.13
N THR A 36 4.44 -51.93 -9.96
CA THR A 36 4.38 -51.15 -8.73
C THR A 36 4.92 -49.76 -9.04
N ALA A 37 4.10 -48.72 -8.87
CA ALA A 37 4.56 -47.35 -8.87
C ALA A 37 5.64 -47.17 -7.80
N PRO A 38 6.73 -46.44 -8.04
CA PRO A 38 7.63 -46.07 -6.97
C PRO A 38 6.83 -45.22 -5.97
N GLU A 39 6.82 -45.65 -4.71
CA GLU A 39 6.42 -44.79 -3.59
C GLU A 39 7.22 -43.48 -3.71
N ALA A 40 6.51 -42.36 -3.77
CA ALA A 40 7.11 -41.05 -3.53
C ALA A 40 7.82 -41.12 -2.15
N PRO A 41 9.01 -40.60 -2.01
CA PRO A 41 9.62 -40.53 -0.69
C PRO A 41 8.69 -39.71 0.20
N ASP A 42 8.26 -40.34 1.27
CA ASP A 42 7.68 -39.71 2.45
C ASP A 42 8.79 -38.86 3.10
N ASP A 43 9.00 -37.65 2.59
CA ASP A 43 9.73 -36.62 3.32
C ASP A 43 8.80 -36.04 4.37
N ALA A 44 8.53 -36.89 5.38
CA ALA A 44 7.92 -36.47 6.61
C ALA A 44 8.94 -35.65 7.40
N ALA A 45 8.59 -34.36 7.57
CA ALA A 45 8.89 -33.56 8.74
C ALA A 45 10.37 -33.49 9.15
N ALA A 46 11.11 -32.59 8.58
CA ALA A 46 12.19 -31.92 9.31
C ALA A 46 11.54 -30.91 10.27
N ALA A 47 11.65 -31.19 11.55
CA ALA A 47 11.19 -30.33 12.61
C ALA A 47 11.97 -28.99 12.65
N GLY A 48 11.29 -27.85 12.69
CA GLY A 48 11.75 -26.66 13.40
C GLY A 48 12.65 -25.69 12.65
N GLY A 49 12.35 -25.41 11.37
CA GLY A 49 12.81 -24.19 10.69
C GLY A 49 11.75 -23.87 9.63
N GLY A 50 11.12 -22.70 9.74
CA GLY A 50 10.14 -22.24 8.76
C GLY A 50 10.76 -22.24 7.36
N ALA A 51 9.94 -22.42 6.32
CA ALA A 51 10.41 -22.33 4.94
C ALA A 51 10.95 -20.91 4.68
N THR A 52 12.11 -20.83 4.01
CA THR A 52 12.74 -19.54 3.62
C THR A 52 12.55 -19.37 2.12
N PRO A 53 12.10 -18.21 1.63
CA PRO A 53 11.99 -17.96 0.20
C PRO A 53 13.38 -17.87 -0.43
N THR A 54 13.48 -18.11 -1.73
CA THR A 54 14.73 -17.86 -2.50
C THR A 54 14.82 -16.41 -2.98
N GLU A 55 13.68 -15.71 -3.07
CA GLU A 55 13.54 -14.32 -3.48
C GLU A 55 12.51 -13.64 -2.58
N PHE A 56 12.76 -12.38 -2.23
CA PHE A 56 11.82 -11.54 -1.47
C PHE A 56 11.74 -10.15 -2.08
N ARG A 57 10.58 -9.81 -2.63
CA ARG A 57 10.35 -8.56 -3.36
C ARG A 57 9.52 -7.61 -2.51
N ILE A 58 10.14 -6.50 -2.14
CA ILE A 58 9.58 -5.48 -1.24
C ILE A 58 9.24 -4.25 -2.05
N GLY A 59 7.94 -3.91 -2.12
CA GLY A 59 7.45 -2.68 -2.72
C GLY A 59 7.41 -1.57 -1.69
N TYR A 60 8.34 -0.61 -1.75
CA TYR A 60 8.40 0.49 -0.79
C TYR A 60 8.12 1.85 -1.44
N GLN A 61 7.82 2.85 -0.63
CA GLN A 61 7.77 4.24 -1.04
C GLN A 61 8.93 5.01 -0.40
N VAL A 62 9.43 6.03 -1.11
CA VAL A 62 10.56 6.86 -0.64
C VAL A 62 10.00 7.89 0.37
N ILE A 63 9.75 7.42 1.59
CA ILE A 63 9.24 8.20 2.73
C ILE A 63 10.04 7.86 4.00
N PRO A 64 10.10 8.77 5.00
CA PRO A 64 10.88 8.56 6.22
C PRO A 64 10.18 7.60 7.19
N ASN A 65 10.46 6.29 7.09
CA ASN A 65 9.89 5.29 7.98
C ASN A 65 10.86 4.15 8.34
N ALA A 66 10.40 3.24 9.21
CA ALA A 66 11.22 2.13 9.70
C ALA A 66 11.55 1.10 8.60
N GLU A 67 10.73 0.96 7.55
CA GLU A 67 11.02 0.06 6.43
C GLU A 67 12.22 0.56 5.60
N VAL A 68 12.26 1.87 5.29
CA VAL A 68 13.40 2.50 4.61
C VAL A 68 14.66 2.41 5.49
N LEU A 69 14.52 2.57 6.81
CA LEU A 69 15.64 2.40 7.73
C LEU A 69 16.12 0.95 7.76
N THR A 70 15.22 -0.04 7.77
CA THR A 70 15.54 -1.49 7.67
C THR A 70 16.33 -1.79 6.41
N LYS A 71 15.91 -1.22 5.26
CA LYS A 71 16.61 -1.31 3.97
C LYS A 71 18.03 -0.77 4.05
N ASN A 72 18.18 0.46 4.54
CA ASN A 72 19.47 1.15 4.52
C ASN A 72 20.46 0.60 5.56
N LEU A 73 19.97 -0.03 6.62
CA LEU A 73 20.77 -0.77 7.58
C LEU A 73 21.10 -2.20 7.11
N GLY A 74 20.48 -2.70 6.03
CA GLY A 74 20.72 -4.03 5.49
C GLY A 74 20.32 -5.17 6.43
N LEU A 75 19.28 -4.96 7.28
CA LEU A 75 18.93 -5.88 8.36
C LEU A 75 18.47 -7.26 7.85
N MET A 76 17.75 -7.28 6.75
CA MET A 76 17.29 -8.54 6.15
C MET A 76 18.37 -9.22 5.34
N GLU A 77 19.19 -8.47 4.62
CA GLU A 77 20.34 -8.97 3.84
C GLU A 77 21.40 -9.62 4.77
N GLU A 78 21.62 -9.04 5.95
CA GLU A 78 22.51 -9.63 6.95
C GLU A 78 21.93 -10.93 7.53
N LYS A 79 20.63 -10.94 7.84
CA LYS A 79 19.95 -12.11 8.44
C LYS A 79 19.77 -13.25 7.45
N TYR A 80 19.54 -12.94 6.17
CA TYR A 80 19.22 -13.88 5.10
C TYR A 80 20.13 -13.72 3.88
N PRO A 81 21.44 -13.98 3.99
CA PRO A 81 22.42 -13.70 2.93
C PRO A 81 22.24 -14.57 1.67
N ASP A 82 21.46 -15.64 1.75
CA ASP A 82 21.16 -16.54 0.63
C ASP A 82 19.82 -16.22 -0.06
N VAL A 83 19.06 -15.23 0.43
CA VAL A 83 17.79 -14.77 -0.16
C VAL A 83 18.08 -13.59 -1.09
N ASP A 84 17.56 -13.62 -2.31
CA ASP A 84 17.58 -12.48 -3.22
C ASP A 84 16.54 -11.44 -2.78
N ILE A 85 16.98 -10.42 -2.01
CA ILE A 85 16.10 -9.38 -1.49
C ILE A 85 16.09 -8.21 -2.47
N GLN A 86 14.91 -7.90 -3.00
CA GLN A 86 14.71 -6.87 -4.01
C GLN A 86 13.83 -5.74 -3.46
N TRP A 87 14.38 -4.53 -3.43
CA TRP A 87 13.67 -3.32 -3.06
C TRP A 87 13.20 -2.58 -4.31
N LEU A 88 11.90 -2.42 -4.46
CA LEU A 88 11.23 -1.84 -5.63
C LEU A 88 10.48 -0.58 -5.19
N SER A 89 10.92 0.60 -5.66
CA SER A 89 10.28 1.87 -5.28
C SER A 89 9.05 2.17 -6.11
N PHE A 90 8.02 2.74 -5.47
CA PHE A 90 6.76 3.17 -6.07
C PHE A 90 6.43 4.60 -5.65
N ASP A 91 5.75 5.34 -6.52
CA ASP A 91 5.39 6.74 -6.25
C ASP A 91 4.20 6.87 -5.28
N SER A 92 3.32 5.86 -5.21
CA SER A 92 2.14 5.86 -4.34
C SER A 92 1.60 4.46 -4.06
N GLY A 93 0.74 4.34 -3.04
CA GLY A 93 0.07 3.08 -2.70
C GLY A 93 -0.83 2.51 -3.81
N ARG A 94 -1.30 3.34 -4.75
CA ARG A 94 -2.03 2.89 -5.96
C ARG A 94 -1.14 2.02 -6.86
N ASP A 95 0.12 2.42 -7.01
CA ASP A 95 1.08 1.71 -7.85
C ASP A 95 1.55 0.41 -7.16
N VAL A 96 1.72 0.45 -5.82
CA VAL A 96 1.97 -0.75 -5.00
C VAL A 96 0.82 -1.76 -5.14
N ASN A 97 -0.45 -1.32 -5.05
CA ASN A 97 -1.61 -2.19 -5.26
C ASN A 97 -1.60 -2.83 -6.66
N THR A 98 -1.19 -2.09 -7.69
CA THR A 98 -1.06 -2.61 -9.06
C THR A 98 0.05 -3.66 -9.15
N ALA A 99 1.19 -3.43 -8.51
CA ALA A 99 2.30 -4.38 -8.47
C ALA A 99 1.92 -5.65 -7.69
N MET A 100 1.18 -5.52 -6.58
CA MET A 100 0.68 -6.65 -5.80
C MET A 100 -0.26 -7.55 -6.62
N VAL A 101 -1.23 -6.95 -7.33
CA VAL A 101 -2.17 -7.70 -8.21
C VAL A 101 -1.45 -8.43 -9.34
N SER A 102 -0.40 -7.82 -9.90
CA SER A 102 0.40 -8.44 -10.96
C SER A 102 1.37 -9.52 -10.48
N GLY A 103 1.51 -9.72 -9.15
CA GLY A 103 2.49 -10.62 -8.57
C GLY A 103 3.94 -10.12 -8.69
N GLY A 104 4.12 -8.80 -8.86
CA GLY A 104 5.43 -8.16 -8.98
C GLY A 104 6.14 -7.99 -7.63
N ILE A 105 5.43 -8.03 -6.52
CA ILE A 105 5.94 -7.89 -5.16
C ILE A 105 5.31 -8.90 -4.20
N ASP A 106 6.00 -9.21 -3.11
CA ASP A 106 5.54 -10.15 -2.07
C ASP A 106 4.97 -9.39 -0.86
N VAL A 107 5.59 -8.27 -0.52
CA VAL A 107 5.09 -7.29 0.46
C VAL A 107 5.10 -5.89 -0.15
N GLY A 108 4.33 -4.97 0.43
CA GLY A 108 4.34 -3.59 -0.05
C GLY A 108 3.84 -2.60 0.99
N LEU A 109 4.41 -1.39 0.95
CA LEU A 109 3.97 -0.26 1.78
C LEU A 109 2.85 0.50 1.07
N VAL A 110 1.72 0.65 1.75
CA VAL A 110 0.57 1.42 1.27
C VAL A 110 -0.04 2.25 2.41
N GLY A 111 -0.55 3.43 2.11
CA GLY A 111 -1.37 4.15 3.08
C GLY A 111 -2.67 3.40 3.44
N SER A 112 -3.28 3.74 4.57
CA SER A 112 -4.51 3.11 5.06
C SER A 112 -5.68 3.19 4.06
N VAL A 113 -5.78 4.25 3.27
CA VAL A 113 -6.84 4.41 2.26
C VAL A 113 -6.65 3.48 1.06
N PRO A 114 -5.48 3.41 0.40
CA PRO A 114 -5.26 2.39 -0.64
C PRO A 114 -5.33 0.96 -0.09
N ALA A 115 -4.93 0.69 1.17
CA ALA A 115 -5.15 -0.61 1.81
C ALA A 115 -6.63 -0.94 1.94
N SER A 116 -7.42 0.00 2.46
CA SER A 116 -8.87 -0.12 2.60
C SER A 116 -9.56 -0.39 1.26
N THR A 117 -9.18 0.36 0.24
CA THR A 117 -9.70 0.20 -1.14
C THR A 117 -9.32 -1.16 -1.72
N GLY A 118 -8.09 -1.61 -1.50
CA GLY A 118 -7.63 -2.91 -1.97
C GLY A 118 -8.39 -4.07 -1.31
N ILE A 119 -8.64 -4.01 -0.01
CA ILE A 119 -9.50 -4.98 0.70
C ILE A 119 -10.92 -4.96 0.13
N ALA A 120 -11.49 -3.78 -0.10
CA ALA A 120 -12.81 -3.64 -0.71
C ALA A 120 -12.88 -4.26 -2.13
N GLN A 121 -11.81 -4.16 -2.89
CA GLN A 121 -11.66 -4.77 -4.22
C GLN A 121 -11.20 -6.22 -4.19
N LYS A 122 -10.97 -6.80 -3.00
CA LYS A 122 -10.51 -8.17 -2.77
C LYS A 122 -9.15 -8.47 -3.41
N LEU A 123 -8.22 -7.52 -3.28
CA LEU A 123 -6.84 -7.76 -3.68
C LEU A 123 -6.25 -8.92 -2.86
N PRO A 124 -5.32 -9.72 -3.42
CA PRO A 124 -4.81 -10.93 -2.79
C PRO A 124 -3.76 -10.62 -1.72
N TYR A 125 -4.11 -9.82 -0.70
CA TYR A 125 -3.19 -9.48 0.38
C TYR A 125 -3.89 -9.31 1.74
N GLN A 126 -3.06 -9.28 2.79
CA GLN A 126 -3.44 -8.98 4.17
C GLN A 126 -2.52 -7.88 4.72
N VAL A 127 -3.01 -7.09 5.67
CA VAL A 127 -2.22 -6.11 6.43
C VAL A 127 -1.46 -6.83 7.52
N TYR A 128 -0.14 -6.67 7.57
CA TYR A 128 0.71 -7.39 8.53
C TYR A 128 1.45 -6.49 9.54
N ILE A 129 1.56 -5.17 9.26
CA ILE A 129 2.25 -4.20 10.10
C ILE A 129 1.68 -2.79 9.88
N ILE A 130 1.81 -1.93 10.89
CA ILE A 130 1.72 -0.48 10.77
C ILE A 130 3.14 0.06 10.73
N HIS A 131 3.54 0.70 9.62
CA HIS A 131 4.86 1.33 9.54
C HIS A 131 4.92 2.57 10.40
N ASP A 132 3.86 3.38 10.36
CA ASP A 132 3.68 4.57 11.19
C ASP A 132 2.21 5.06 11.18
N ILE A 133 1.89 5.93 12.16
CA ILE A 133 0.68 6.75 12.13
C ILE A 133 1.07 8.12 11.59
N ILE A 134 0.33 8.55 10.57
CA ILE A 134 0.59 9.77 9.81
C ILE A 134 0.27 11.00 10.68
N GLY A 135 1.22 11.92 10.75
CA GLY A 135 1.14 13.16 11.50
C GLY A 135 1.27 14.41 10.62
N ASP A 136 2.20 15.29 10.99
CA ASP A 136 2.46 16.53 10.24
C ASP A 136 3.20 16.27 8.90
N ASN A 137 3.71 15.05 8.66
CA ASN A 137 4.40 14.65 7.43
C ASN A 137 3.50 14.65 6.18
N GLU A 138 2.17 14.66 6.33
CA GLU A 138 1.20 14.90 5.26
C GLU A 138 0.47 16.23 5.49
N ALA A 139 0.52 17.14 4.51
CA ALA A 139 -0.12 18.44 4.62
C ALA A 139 -0.61 18.98 3.28
N LEU A 140 -1.66 19.82 3.36
CA LEU A 140 -2.06 20.69 2.27
C LEU A 140 -1.16 21.94 2.31
N ALA A 141 -0.22 22.01 1.37
CA ALA A 141 0.57 23.20 1.13
C ALA A 141 -0.08 24.07 0.03
N VAL A 142 -0.01 25.39 0.17
CA VAL A 142 -0.52 26.36 -0.80
C VAL A 142 0.58 27.35 -1.16
N THR A 143 0.61 27.82 -2.42
CA THR A 143 1.58 28.83 -2.85
C THR A 143 1.25 30.18 -2.25
N SER A 144 2.24 30.98 -1.87
CA SER A 144 2.02 32.37 -1.42
C SER A 144 1.29 33.21 -2.48
N ALA A 145 1.51 32.90 -3.76
CA ALA A 145 0.88 33.63 -4.88
C ALA A 145 -0.61 33.31 -5.06
N SER A 146 -1.09 32.17 -4.53
CA SER A 146 -2.49 31.73 -4.66
C SER A 146 -3.48 32.66 -3.93
N GLY A 147 -3.01 33.36 -2.89
CA GLY A 147 -3.85 34.15 -1.99
C GLY A 147 -4.72 33.33 -1.06
N ILE A 148 -4.49 32.01 -0.96
CA ILE A 148 -5.18 31.10 -0.03
C ILE A 148 -4.57 31.32 1.36
N THR A 149 -5.42 31.57 2.35
CA THR A 149 -5.03 31.75 3.77
C THR A 149 -5.86 30.88 4.71
N THR A 150 -7.03 30.42 4.25
CA THR A 150 -7.95 29.55 4.99
C THR A 150 -8.57 28.53 4.04
N MET A 151 -9.15 27.47 4.59
CA MET A 151 -9.90 26.48 3.80
C MET A 151 -11.04 27.10 2.99
N ALA A 152 -11.67 28.18 3.49
CA ALA A 152 -12.75 28.90 2.79
C ALA A 152 -12.31 29.57 1.48
N ASP A 153 -11.00 29.72 1.24
CA ASP A 153 -10.44 30.31 0.03
C ASP A 153 -10.23 29.26 -1.10
N LEU A 154 -10.47 27.96 -0.83
CA LEU A 154 -10.23 26.87 -1.78
C LEU A 154 -11.22 26.80 -2.97
N PRO A 155 -12.50 27.23 -2.88
CA PRO A 155 -13.39 27.21 -4.03
C PRO A 155 -12.80 27.94 -5.25
N GLY A 156 -12.82 27.25 -6.41
CA GLY A 156 -12.25 27.74 -7.67
C GLY A 156 -10.74 27.54 -7.83
N LYS A 157 -10.01 27.12 -6.79
CA LYS A 157 -8.57 26.89 -6.81
C LYS A 157 -8.22 25.49 -7.35
N LYS A 158 -7.00 25.37 -7.85
CA LYS A 158 -6.42 24.12 -8.37
C LYS A 158 -5.58 23.45 -7.28
N ILE A 159 -6.09 22.39 -6.72
CA ILE A 159 -5.44 21.61 -5.65
C ILE A 159 -5.08 20.23 -6.19
N ALA A 160 -3.79 19.94 -6.23
CA ALA A 160 -3.30 18.64 -6.66
C ALA A 160 -3.26 17.64 -5.49
N VAL A 161 -3.55 16.36 -5.78
CA VAL A 161 -3.47 15.27 -4.80
C VAL A 161 -3.38 13.93 -5.54
N PRO A 162 -2.62 12.93 -5.06
CA PRO A 162 -2.66 11.59 -5.65
C PRO A 162 -3.99 10.91 -5.33
N PHE A 163 -4.82 10.64 -6.34
CA PHE A 163 -6.15 10.05 -6.12
C PHE A 163 -6.06 8.66 -5.47
N GLY A 164 -6.93 8.43 -4.49
CA GLY A 164 -6.99 7.19 -3.74
C GLY A 164 -5.93 7.03 -2.65
N SER A 165 -5.13 8.08 -2.38
CA SER A 165 -4.16 8.14 -1.28
C SER A 165 -4.79 8.60 0.04
N THR A 166 -4.01 8.52 1.12
CA THR A 166 -4.32 9.13 2.43
C THR A 166 -4.53 10.62 2.32
N THR A 167 -3.72 11.33 1.53
CA THR A 167 -3.85 12.78 1.30
C THR A 167 -5.11 13.13 0.51
N HIS A 168 -5.57 12.27 -0.42
CA HIS A 168 -6.87 12.49 -1.09
C HIS A 168 -8.02 12.39 -0.09
N PHE A 169 -8.00 11.37 0.78
CA PHE A 169 -8.98 11.22 1.85
C PHE A 169 -8.94 12.40 2.83
N SER A 170 -7.74 12.84 3.22
CA SER A 170 -7.53 13.99 4.11
C SER A 170 -8.06 15.30 3.50
N LEU A 171 -7.81 15.53 2.20
CA LEU A 171 -8.35 16.69 1.50
C LEU A 171 -9.89 16.68 1.49
N LEU A 172 -10.50 15.55 1.10
CA LEU A 172 -11.97 15.43 1.06
C LEU A 172 -12.58 15.58 2.44
N SER A 173 -11.95 15.00 3.48
CA SER A 173 -12.39 15.13 4.87
C SER A 173 -12.30 16.58 5.38
N ALA A 174 -11.21 17.29 5.04
CA ALA A 174 -11.05 18.69 5.39
C ALA A 174 -12.11 19.58 4.71
N LEU A 175 -12.42 19.32 3.45
CA LEU A 175 -13.49 20.04 2.72
C LEU A 175 -14.86 19.76 3.33
N ASP A 176 -15.15 18.50 3.70
CA ASP A 176 -16.42 18.10 4.32
C ASP A 176 -16.62 18.80 5.68
N GLN A 177 -15.58 18.83 6.53
CA GLN A 177 -15.62 19.52 7.83
C GLN A 177 -15.91 21.01 7.72
N GLU A 178 -15.42 21.64 6.66
CA GLU A 178 -15.66 23.06 6.36
C GLU A 178 -16.96 23.32 5.57
N GLY A 179 -17.70 22.25 5.21
CA GLY A 179 -18.92 22.34 4.42
C GLY A 179 -18.67 22.82 2.98
N ILE A 180 -17.48 22.60 2.45
CA ILE A 180 -17.09 22.95 1.07
C ILE A 180 -17.37 21.75 0.17
N ASN A 181 -18.16 21.96 -0.89
CA ASN A 181 -18.40 20.89 -1.85
C ASN A 181 -17.12 20.64 -2.67
N PRO A 182 -16.61 19.38 -2.74
CA PRO A 182 -15.41 19.04 -3.52
C PRO A 182 -15.50 19.47 -5.00
N THR A 183 -16.71 19.55 -5.58
CA THR A 183 -16.91 20.03 -6.96
C THR A 183 -16.67 21.53 -7.15
N ASP A 184 -16.62 22.29 -6.07
CA ASP A 184 -16.31 23.73 -6.12
C ASP A 184 -14.79 23.97 -6.14
N VAL A 185 -13.96 22.93 -5.88
CA VAL A 185 -12.49 22.96 -5.94
C VAL A 185 -12.03 22.20 -7.17
N GLN A 186 -11.04 22.72 -7.90
CA GLN A 186 -10.45 21.99 -9.02
C GLN A 186 -9.42 20.97 -8.49
N ILE A 187 -9.89 19.79 -8.05
CA ILE A 187 -9.02 18.73 -7.55
C ILE A 187 -8.39 18.00 -8.73
N LEU A 188 -7.05 17.93 -8.76
CA LEU A 188 -6.27 17.38 -9.86
C LEU A 188 -5.51 16.12 -9.39
N ASP A 189 -5.69 15.01 -10.12
CA ASP A 189 -4.90 13.77 -9.87
C ASP A 189 -3.47 13.96 -10.35
N MET A 190 -2.52 14.02 -9.41
CA MET A 190 -1.10 14.13 -9.70
C MET A 190 -0.29 13.29 -8.73
N GLN A 191 0.67 12.51 -9.25
CA GLN A 191 1.69 11.86 -8.41
C GLN A 191 2.63 12.92 -7.80
N PRO A 192 3.31 12.62 -6.67
CA PRO A 192 4.10 13.61 -5.95
C PRO A 192 5.14 14.36 -6.80
N GLN A 193 5.82 13.65 -7.71
CA GLN A 193 6.83 14.26 -8.58
C GLN A 193 6.22 15.19 -9.64
N ASP A 194 5.10 14.78 -10.23
CA ASP A 194 4.36 15.61 -11.19
C ASP A 194 3.78 16.84 -10.51
N MET A 195 3.31 16.70 -9.26
CA MET A 195 2.81 17.78 -8.42
C MET A 195 3.92 18.80 -8.16
N LEU A 196 5.12 18.38 -7.76
CA LEU A 196 6.25 19.28 -7.54
C LEU A 196 6.62 20.03 -8.82
N ALA A 197 6.62 19.34 -9.96
CA ALA A 197 6.88 20.00 -11.25
C ALA A 197 5.79 21.01 -11.61
N ALA A 198 4.51 20.71 -11.37
CA ALA A 198 3.40 21.65 -11.58
C ALA A 198 3.46 22.85 -10.63
N TRP A 199 3.83 22.63 -9.37
CA TRP A 199 4.08 23.67 -8.38
C TRP A 199 5.14 24.67 -8.84
N GLN A 200 6.31 24.15 -9.26
CA GLN A 200 7.43 24.98 -9.72
C GLN A 200 7.10 25.82 -10.96
N ARG A 201 6.17 25.37 -11.81
CA ARG A 201 5.68 26.14 -12.97
C ARG A 201 4.56 27.11 -12.63
N GLY A 202 3.97 27.04 -11.42
CA GLY A 202 2.80 27.81 -11.04
C GLY A 202 1.50 27.32 -11.70
N ASP A 203 1.41 26.05 -12.07
CA ASP A 203 0.22 25.47 -12.72
C ASP A 203 -0.88 25.12 -11.72
N ILE A 204 -0.54 24.99 -10.41
CA ILE A 204 -1.45 24.66 -9.30
C ILE A 204 -1.34 25.69 -8.19
N ASP A 205 -2.41 25.88 -7.43
CA ASP A 205 -2.49 26.80 -6.29
C ASP A 205 -2.07 26.15 -4.98
N GLY A 206 -2.22 24.82 -4.89
CA GLY A 206 -1.84 24.01 -3.73
C GLY A 206 -1.75 22.53 -4.05
N GLY A 207 -1.25 21.77 -3.08
CA GLY A 207 -1.19 20.32 -3.16
C GLY A 207 -1.19 19.68 -1.79
N PHE A 208 -1.94 18.58 -1.61
CA PHE A 208 -1.90 17.77 -0.40
C PHE A 208 -1.01 16.56 -0.68
N VAL A 209 0.12 16.50 0.00
CA VAL A 209 1.19 15.53 -0.27
C VAL A 209 2.04 15.29 0.98
N TRP A 210 2.93 14.32 0.92
CA TRP A 210 3.87 13.90 1.95
C TRP A 210 5.32 14.26 1.63
N HIS A 211 6.19 14.16 2.64
CA HIS A 211 7.63 14.29 2.46
C HIS A 211 8.22 13.12 1.63
N PRO A 212 9.25 13.37 0.80
CA PRO A 212 10.03 14.61 0.72
C PRO A 212 9.45 15.66 -0.24
N THR A 213 8.36 15.38 -0.97
CA THR A 213 7.77 16.34 -1.91
C THR A 213 7.25 17.58 -1.18
N LEU A 214 6.61 17.40 -0.02
CA LEU A 214 6.14 18.48 0.83
C LEU A 214 7.29 19.43 1.22
N SER A 215 8.45 18.89 1.68
CA SER A 215 9.63 19.72 2.01
C SER A 215 10.04 20.62 0.84
N LYS A 216 10.13 20.04 -0.37
CA LYS A 216 10.52 20.78 -1.58
C LYS A 216 9.50 21.85 -1.99
N MET A 217 8.20 21.63 -1.72
CA MET A 217 7.17 22.65 -1.94
C MET A 217 7.28 23.77 -0.91
N MET A 218 7.62 23.44 0.36
CA MET A 218 7.83 24.45 1.41
C MET A 218 9.05 25.31 1.14
N GLU A 219 10.17 24.74 0.67
CA GLU A 219 11.35 25.49 0.23
C GLU A 219 11.03 26.43 -0.96
N ALA A 220 10.07 26.03 -1.80
CA ALA A 220 9.63 26.79 -2.97
C ALA A 220 8.40 27.70 -2.67
N ASP A 221 8.45 28.47 -1.58
CA ASP A 221 7.46 29.49 -1.18
C ASP A 221 6.08 28.89 -0.80
N GLY A 222 6.07 27.67 -0.21
CA GLY A 222 4.87 27.02 0.31
C GLY A 222 4.46 27.53 1.70
N ASN A 223 3.16 27.43 1.99
CA ASN A 223 2.60 27.64 3.32
C ASN A 223 1.67 26.47 3.65
N ILE A 224 1.80 25.89 4.83
CA ILE A 224 0.89 24.84 5.30
C ILE A 224 -0.47 25.45 5.62
N LEU A 225 -1.54 24.85 5.08
CA LEU A 225 -2.92 25.25 5.35
C LEU A 225 -3.56 24.33 6.42
N ILE A 226 -3.35 23.03 6.30
CA ILE A 226 -3.81 22.01 7.25
C ILE A 226 -2.93 20.77 7.15
N THR A 227 -2.72 20.04 8.28
CA THR A 227 -1.95 18.79 8.32
C THR A 227 -2.85 17.59 8.65
N ALA A 228 -2.39 16.38 8.35
CA ALA A 228 -3.08 15.15 8.73
C ALA A 228 -3.20 15.01 10.25
N LYS A 229 -2.22 15.49 11.02
CA LYS A 229 -2.27 15.52 12.48
C LYS A 229 -3.45 16.37 13.01
N GLN A 230 -3.67 17.56 12.42
CA GLN A 230 -4.82 18.39 12.80
C GLN A 230 -6.16 17.70 12.47
N LEU A 231 -6.22 16.96 11.37
CA LEU A 231 -7.38 16.14 11.03
C LEU A 231 -7.55 14.95 11.99
N ALA A 232 -6.46 14.33 12.43
CA ALA A 232 -6.49 13.24 13.40
C ALA A 232 -7.09 13.68 14.75
N GLU A 233 -6.88 14.94 15.17
CA GLU A 233 -7.50 15.52 16.37
C GLU A 233 -9.04 15.55 16.29
N THR A 234 -9.59 15.51 15.07
CA THR A 234 -11.04 15.45 14.81
C THR A 234 -11.55 14.04 14.51
N GLY A 235 -10.67 13.02 14.61
CA GLY A 235 -10.99 11.61 14.38
C GLY A 235 -10.68 11.08 12.97
N ILE A 236 -10.08 11.89 12.11
CA ILE A 236 -9.66 11.48 10.75
C ILE A 236 -8.22 10.94 10.82
N ILE A 237 -8.09 9.65 11.14
CA ILE A 237 -6.80 9.00 11.34
C ILE A 237 -6.36 8.31 10.05
N THR A 238 -5.10 8.54 9.66
CA THR A 238 -4.42 7.84 8.57
C THR A 238 -3.12 7.21 9.06
N ALA A 239 -2.66 6.17 8.36
CA ALA A 239 -1.46 5.41 8.70
C ALA A 239 -0.81 4.86 7.43
N ASP A 240 0.47 4.54 7.50
CA ASP A 240 1.17 3.74 6.51
C ASP A 240 1.23 2.29 6.98
N LEU A 241 0.82 1.37 6.12
CA LEU A 241 0.62 -0.04 6.41
C LEU A 241 1.47 -0.91 5.50
N GLY A 242 1.98 -2.01 6.04
CA GLY A 242 2.53 -3.09 5.25
C GLY A 242 1.44 -4.08 4.86
N VAL A 243 1.36 -4.38 3.57
CA VAL A 243 0.51 -5.43 3.02
C VAL A 243 1.38 -6.58 2.50
N VAL A 244 0.93 -7.82 2.71
CA VAL A 244 1.63 -9.03 2.27
C VAL A 244 0.72 -9.85 1.37
N ASN A 245 1.26 -10.39 0.27
CA ASN A 245 0.56 -11.33 -0.58
C ASN A 245 0.08 -12.54 0.24
N THR A 246 -1.19 -12.92 0.10
CA THR A 246 -1.83 -13.98 0.91
C THR A 246 -1.12 -15.33 0.78
N ASP A 247 -0.68 -15.69 -0.43
CA ASP A 247 0.02 -16.96 -0.67
C ASP A 247 1.43 -16.93 -0.08
N PHE A 248 2.12 -15.78 -0.17
CA PHE A 248 3.43 -15.58 0.46
C PHE A 248 3.34 -15.70 1.99
N ALA A 249 2.38 -15.01 2.61
CA ALA A 249 2.15 -15.09 4.06
C ALA A 249 1.84 -16.52 4.54
N ALA A 250 1.06 -17.28 3.75
CA ALA A 250 0.73 -18.66 4.06
C ALA A 250 1.96 -19.60 3.91
N GLN A 251 2.83 -19.33 2.94
CA GLN A 251 4.00 -20.17 2.65
C GLN A 251 5.19 -19.85 3.58
N TYR A 252 5.38 -18.58 3.96
CA TYR A 252 6.55 -18.11 4.69
C TYR A 252 6.20 -17.29 5.95
N PRO A 253 5.34 -17.80 6.85
CA PRO A 253 4.86 -17.02 8.00
C PRO A 253 5.98 -16.66 8.99
N ASP A 254 6.97 -17.54 9.21
CA ASP A 254 8.09 -17.29 10.11
C ASP A 254 9.07 -16.28 9.51
N PHE A 255 9.32 -16.34 8.19
CA PHE A 255 10.13 -15.35 7.49
C PHE A 255 9.49 -13.95 7.55
N LEU A 256 8.16 -13.86 7.40
CA LEU A 256 7.44 -12.61 7.56
C LEU A 256 7.53 -12.08 9.00
N THR A 257 7.47 -12.95 10.00
CA THR A 257 7.70 -12.56 11.41
C THR A 257 9.10 -11.99 11.61
N ASP A 258 10.12 -12.60 10.99
CA ASP A 258 11.49 -12.10 11.02
C ASP A 258 11.65 -10.75 10.31
N TYR A 259 10.88 -10.51 9.24
CA TYR A 259 10.85 -9.21 8.58
C TYR A 259 10.23 -8.13 9.48
N VAL A 260 9.12 -8.44 10.16
CA VAL A 260 8.53 -7.55 11.16
C VAL A 260 9.51 -7.27 12.31
N ALA A 261 10.24 -8.29 12.77
CA ALA A 261 11.25 -8.10 13.82
C ALA A 261 12.43 -7.21 13.35
N ALA A 262 12.81 -7.26 12.07
CA ALA A 262 13.81 -6.35 11.51
C ALA A 262 13.30 -4.91 11.46
N ILE A 263 12.04 -4.68 11.11
CA ILE A 263 11.41 -3.35 11.15
C ILE A 263 11.30 -2.85 12.61
N ASP A 264 10.94 -3.73 13.55
CA ASP A 264 10.89 -3.39 14.98
C ASP A 264 12.27 -2.99 15.53
N ALA A 265 13.33 -3.68 15.10
CA ALA A 265 14.71 -3.31 15.42
C ALA A 265 15.09 -1.94 14.84
N ALA A 266 14.61 -1.58 13.65
CA ALA A 266 14.81 -0.25 13.08
C ALA A 266 14.05 0.83 13.88
N VAL A 267 12.83 0.54 14.36
CA VAL A 267 12.09 1.44 15.29
C VAL A 267 12.89 1.64 16.57
N ALA A 268 13.42 0.56 17.16
CA ALA A 268 14.23 0.63 18.37
C ALA A 268 15.52 1.45 18.14
N PHE A 269 16.20 1.25 17.00
CA PHE A 269 17.40 2.01 16.61
C PHE A 269 17.07 3.51 16.48
N TYR A 270 15.96 3.88 15.82
CA TYR A 270 15.53 5.27 15.72
C TYR A 270 15.27 5.89 17.10
N ARG A 271 14.62 5.16 18.01
CA ARG A 271 14.31 5.64 19.37
C ARG A 271 15.56 5.80 20.24
N GLU A 272 16.59 4.97 20.02
CA GLU A 272 17.86 5.02 20.75
C GLU A 272 18.77 6.15 20.26
N ASP A 273 18.93 6.27 18.92
CA ASP A 273 19.76 7.29 18.27
C ASP A 273 19.07 7.89 17.04
N PRO A 274 18.17 8.87 17.23
CA PRO A 274 17.46 9.52 16.14
C PRO A 274 18.39 10.19 15.12
N THR A 275 19.56 10.66 15.55
CA THR A 275 20.55 11.30 14.69
C THR A 275 21.16 10.27 13.73
N ALA A 276 21.64 9.14 14.26
CA ALA A 276 22.19 8.08 13.43
C ALA A 276 21.14 7.50 12.47
N ALA A 277 19.88 7.39 12.90
CA ALA A 277 18.77 6.95 12.06
C ALA A 277 18.49 7.94 10.92
N SER A 278 18.49 9.25 11.19
CA SER A 278 18.31 10.27 10.15
C SER A 278 19.46 10.30 9.15
N GLU A 279 20.71 10.13 9.60
CA GLU A 279 21.87 9.99 8.73
C GLU A 279 21.73 8.76 7.80
N ALA A 280 21.21 7.64 8.32
CA ALA A 280 21.09 6.39 7.58
C ALA A 280 20.04 6.47 6.44
N ILE A 281 18.98 7.27 6.55
CA ILE A 281 17.92 7.36 5.52
C ILE A 281 18.03 8.60 4.63
N SER A 282 18.83 9.60 4.99
CA SER A 282 18.88 10.92 4.35
C SER A 282 19.14 10.87 2.84
N GLU A 283 20.07 10.04 2.40
CA GLU A 283 20.39 9.87 0.98
C GLU A 283 19.22 9.28 0.20
N GLU A 284 18.55 8.26 0.75
CA GLU A 284 17.42 7.57 0.12
C GLU A 284 16.23 8.50 -0.07
N ILE A 285 15.88 9.29 0.96
CA ILE A 285 14.74 10.20 0.88
C ILE A 285 15.08 11.55 0.23
N GLY A 286 16.37 11.80 -0.04
CA GLY A 286 16.86 13.00 -0.74
C GLY A 286 16.69 14.29 0.06
N LEU A 287 16.87 14.22 1.39
CA LEU A 287 16.88 15.32 2.35
C LEU A 287 18.23 15.33 3.09
N SER A 288 18.61 16.45 3.72
CA SER A 288 19.74 16.45 4.64
C SER A 288 19.42 15.63 5.91
N PRO A 289 20.43 15.16 6.67
CA PRO A 289 20.19 14.48 7.94
C PRO A 289 19.34 15.28 8.93
N GLU A 290 19.55 16.60 9.00
CA GLU A 290 18.80 17.50 9.85
C GLU A 290 17.32 17.60 9.43
N GLU A 291 17.04 17.71 8.14
CA GLU A 291 15.67 17.70 7.59
C GLU A 291 15.03 16.33 7.76
N SER A 292 15.79 15.25 7.54
CA SER A 292 15.33 13.88 7.74
C SER A 292 14.86 13.66 9.18
N LEU A 293 15.63 14.14 10.16
CA LEU A 293 15.27 14.06 11.57
C LEU A 293 13.94 14.76 11.88
N VAL A 294 13.73 15.95 11.30
CA VAL A 294 12.47 16.69 11.49
C VAL A 294 11.29 15.90 10.94
N VAL A 295 11.37 15.41 9.69
CA VAL A 295 10.24 14.70 9.07
C VAL A 295 10.00 13.33 9.67
N MET A 296 11.01 12.67 10.25
CA MET A 296 10.84 11.43 11.02
C MET A 296 10.04 11.66 12.31
N ASP A 297 10.22 12.81 12.98
CA ASP A 297 9.52 13.17 14.22
C ASP A 297 8.04 13.58 13.95
N GLU A 298 7.68 13.82 12.71
CA GLU A 298 6.30 14.11 12.29
C GLU A 298 5.41 12.85 12.17
N LEU A 299 5.99 11.67 12.34
CA LEU A 299 5.34 10.36 12.27
C LEU A 299 5.39 9.66 13.63
N ILE A 300 4.39 8.82 13.94
CA ILE A 300 4.42 7.98 15.14
C ILE A 300 4.86 6.57 14.73
N TRP A 301 6.11 6.23 15.06
CA TRP A 301 6.69 4.93 14.81
C TRP A 301 6.38 3.97 15.96
N LEU A 302 5.64 2.91 15.67
CA LEU A 302 5.15 1.96 16.67
C LEU A 302 6.02 0.71 16.71
N SER A 303 6.41 0.26 17.90
CA SER A 303 7.02 -1.05 18.08
C SER A 303 6.00 -2.18 17.83
N ALA A 304 6.50 -3.39 17.57
CA ALA A 304 5.64 -4.57 17.42
C ALA A 304 4.76 -4.82 18.65
N GLU A 305 5.27 -4.54 19.86
CA GLU A 305 4.51 -4.66 21.11
C GLU A 305 3.35 -3.65 21.18
N GLU A 306 3.60 -2.39 20.81
CA GLU A 306 2.57 -1.35 20.80
C GLU A 306 1.49 -1.67 19.76
N GLN A 307 1.89 -2.15 18.57
CA GLN A 307 0.95 -2.52 17.50
C GLN A 307 0.05 -3.71 17.87
N ALA A 308 0.51 -4.64 18.71
CA ALA A 308 -0.28 -5.76 19.21
C ALA A 308 -1.37 -5.36 20.20
N SER A 309 -1.47 -4.07 20.57
CA SER A 309 -2.54 -3.58 21.43
C SER A 309 -3.88 -3.44 20.72
N ALA A 310 -4.97 -3.33 21.48
CA ALA A 310 -6.32 -3.16 20.94
C ALA A 310 -6.52 -1.84 20.18
N ASP A 311 -5.68 -0.84 20.44
CA ASP A 311 -5.77 0.48 19.79
C ASP A 311 -5.24 0.46 18.35
N TYR A 312 -4.46 -0.57 17.96
CA TYR A 312 -3.81 -0.68 16.65
C TYR A 312 -4.22 -1.97 15.92
N LEU A 313 -3.28 -2.86 15.58
CA LEU A 313 -3.58 -4.11 14.87
C LEU A 313 -4.23 -5.16 15.78
N GLY A 314 -3.86 -5.17 17.06
CA GLY A 314 -4.29 -6.21 17.98
C GLY A 314 -3.55 -7.53 17.79
N THR A 315 -4.14 -8.61 18.28
CA THR A 315 -3.64 -10.00 18.16
C THR A 315 -4.59 -10.85 17.32
N PRO A 316 -4.18 -12.05 16.86
CA PRO A 316 -5.08 -12.96 16.12
C PRO A 316 -6.39 -13.27 16.84
N ASP A 317 -6.35 -13.40 18.16
CA ASP A 317 -7.54 -13.70 18.99
C ASP A 317 -8.37 -12.46 19.30
N ALA A 318 -7.79 -11.25 19.21
CA ALA A 318 -8.40 -9.97 19.53
C ALA A 318 -7.96 -8.88 18.54
N PRO A 319 -8.53 -8.82 17.31
CA PRO A 319 -8.24 -7.78 16.33
C PRO A 319 -8.47 -6.38 16.91
N GLY A 320 -7.53 -5.46 16.62
CA GLY A 320 -7.56 -4.09 17.12
C GLY A 320 -8.38 -3.12 16.27
N ALA A 321 -8.23 -1.83 16.59
CA ALA A 321 -9.03 -0.75 16.01
C ALA A 321 -8.74 -0.50 14.51
N MET A 322 -7.57 -0.88 13.99
CA MET A 322 -7.18 -0.60 12.60
C MET A 322 -8.21 -1.11 11.59
N ALA A 323 -8.80 -2.29 11.82
CA ALA A 323 -9.84 -2.82 10.93
C ALA A 323 -11.07 -1.88 10.84
N GLN A 324 -11.42 -1.18 11.93
CA GLN A 324 -12.50 -0.19 11.93
C GLN A 324 -12.08 1.08 11.19
N VAL A 325 -10.86 1.57 11.42
CA VAL A 325 -10.30 2.73 10.70
C VAL A 325 -10.34 2.53 9.19
N LEU A 326 -9.94 1.34 8.72
CA LEU A 326 -10.01 0.99 7.29
C LEU A 326 -11.44 0.97 6.75
N LYS A 327 -12.37 0.41 7.52
CA LYS A 327 -13.78 0.40 7.14
C LYS A 327 -14.35 1.82 7.04
N ASP A 328 -14.12 2.65 8.04
CA ASP A 328 -14.63 4.03 8.08
C ASP A 328 -14.08 4.86 6.92
N SER A 329 -12.78 4.69 6.61
CA SER A 329 -12.15 5.31 5.44
C SER A 329 -12.84 4.89 4.13
N ALA A 330 -13.13 3.58 3.96
CA ALA A 330 -13.83 3.10 2.76
C ALA A 330 -15.26 3.63 2.67
N GLU A 331 -16.01 3.66 3.77
CA GLU A 331 -17.37 4.19 3.80
C GLU A 331 -17.40 5.66 3.40
N PHE A 332 -16.48 6.46 3.94
CA PHE A 332 -16.33 7.85 3.54
C PHE A 332 -15.98 8.00 2.05
N MET A 333 -15.07 7.19 1.53
CA MET A 333 -14.71 7.22 0.11
C MET A 333 -15.88 6.80 -0.81
N VAL A 334 -16.80 5.93 -0.32
CA VAL A 334 -18.06 5.63 -1.02
C VAL A 334 -18.98 6.84 -1.02
N GLU A 335 -19.15 7.52 0.12
CA GLU A 335 -19.98 8.72 0.24
C GLU A 335 -19.48 9.85 -0.69
N GLN A 336 -18.16 9.97 -0.83
CA GLN A 336 -17.54 10.90 -1.77
C GLN A 336 -17.58 10.43 -3.24
N GLY A 337 -18.09 9.22 -3.51
CA GLY A 337 -18.19 8.65 -4.86
C GLY A 337 -16.85 8.21 -5.46
N ALA A 338 -15.81 8.12 -4.65
CA ALA A 338 -14.45 7.73 -5.09
C ALA A 338 -14.31 6.22 -5.28
N ILE A 339 -15.06 5.40 -4.52
CA ILE A 339 -15.15 3.95 -4.71
C ILE A 339 -16.61 3.50 -4.72
N PRO A 340 -16.95 2.36 -5.36
CA PRO A 340 -18.34 1.96 -5.56
C PRO A 340 -19.03 1.38 -4.32
N SER A 341 -18.29 0.74 -3.41
CA SER A 341 -18.84 0.10 -2.21
C SER A 341 -17.74 -0.20 -1.19
N ALA A 342 -18.11 -0.25 0.09
CA ALA A 342 -17.29 -0.74 1.20
C ALA A 342 -17.89 -2.07 1.72
N PRO A 343 -17.05 -3.10 1.99
CA PRO A 343 -17.52 -4.34 2.60
C PRO A 343 -17.82 -4.15 4.11
N GLU A 344 -18.43 -5.17 4.70
CA GLU A 344 -18.67 -5.21 6.15
C GLU A 344 -17.34 -5.32 6.94
N LEU A 345 -17.36 -4.91 8.20
CA LEU A 345 -16.19 -4.90 9.10
C LEU A 345 -15.46 -6.25 9.17
N THR A 346 -16.19 -7.36 9.02
CA THR A 346 -15.59 -8.71 9.01
C THR A 346 -14.56 -8.87 7.92
N ALA A 347 -14.76 -8.31 6.72
CA ALA A 347 -13.79 -8.39 5.64
C ALA A 347 -12.46 -7.69 5.99
N TYR A 348 -12.53 -6.55 6.69
CA TYR A 348 -11.33 -5.85 7.16
C TYR A 348 -10.63 -6.61 8.28
N LYS A 349 -11.38 -7.23 9.22
CA LYS A 349 -10.80 -8.07 10.27
C LYS A 349 -10.13 -9.31 9.70
N ASP A 350 -10.74 -9.96 8.72
CA ASP A 350 -10.20 -11.16 8.05
C ASP A 350 -8.96 -10.82 7.19
N ALA A 351 -8.80 -9.56 6.80
CA ALA A 351 -7.63 -9.07 6.08
C ALA A 351 -6.45 -8.69 6.99
N MET A 352 -6.55 -8.87 8.32
CA MET A 352 -5.43 -8.62 9.24
C MET A 352 -4.58 -9.89 9.42
N PHE A 353 -3.26 -9.80 9.20
CA PHE A 353 -2.28 -10.84 9.49
C PHE A 353 -1.44 -10.44 10.72
N ASN A 354 -2.11 -10.16 11.83
CA ASN A 354 -1.51 -9.67 13.09
C ASN A 354 -0.64 -10.72 13.81
N LYS A 355 -0.59 -11.96 13.33
CA LYS A 355 0.31 -13.00 13.88
C LYS A 355 1.78 -12.56 13.79
N ALA A 356 2.22 -11.97 12.69
CA ALA A 356 3.61 -11.52 12.50
C ALA A 356 4.03 -10.52 13.59
N VAL A 357 3.20 -9.51 13.87
CA VAL A 357 3.44 -8.52 14.92
C VAL A 357 3.37 -9.14 16.33
N ALA A 358 2.41 -10.06 16.56
CA ALA A 358 2.25 -10.72 17.85
C ALA A 358 3.45 -11.63 18.21
N ASP A 359 4.04 -12.25 17.21
CA ASP A 359 5.16 -13.20 17.35
C ASP A 359 6.55 -12.52 17.27
N ALA A 360 6.65 -11.32 16.67
CA ALA A 360 7.91 -10.58 16.52
C ALA A 360 8.41 -9.93 17.82
N LYS A 361 7.71 -10.12 18.93
CA LYS A 361 8.10 -9.57 20.24
C LYS A 361 9.50 -10.06 20.63
N SER A 362 10.41 -9.12 20.80
CA SER A 362 11.78 -9.32 21.31
C SER A 362 11.79 -9.59 22.82
#